data_4995caa6e9f9adc4d07c1aba0f41ca5e
#
_entry.id   4995caa6e9f9adc4d07c1aba0f41ca5e
#
_cell.length_a   1.000
_cell.length_b   1.000
_cell.length_c   1.000
_cell.angle_alpha   90.00
_cell.angle_beta   90.00
_cell.angle_gamma   90.00
#
_symmetry.space_group_name_H-M   'P 1'
#
loop_
_entity.id
_entity.type
_entity.pdbx_description
1 polymer ?
#
loop_
_entity_poly.entity_id
_entity_poly.type
_entity_poly.pdbx_seq_one_letter_code
_entity_poly.pdbx_strand_id
1 'polypeptide(L)'
;MYCRICPLAVMLAFAGTAFCQDITDLKLKNFRPVSIYNTPQTSVDKAKYPVIDFHSHDYPKSDAEVDAWIKTMDETNIAKSIILTYSTGVRFDSLVAKYSRYKNRFDVWCGFDYTGQDKQGWVAHAVAELERCHAKGAKGVGELGDKGLGELYSKPTPGYGLHIDDPQMKPLLEKCAELHMPVSIHVAEDAWMYLNADSTNDGLMNSATWKVDLTKPGILNHDQLVASLENAVKNNPKTTFIACHFANCCSNLGALGRLFDKYPNLYADIAARYAEIAPVPRYTKAFMEKYADRLVYGTDMGTSEKMYRITFHILETADEHFYEHDYFSYHWPLYGLNLSAGTLKKIYSGNASHIISE
;
A
#
# COMPACT_ATOMS: atom_id res chain seq x y z
N MET A 1 -26.44 76.03 14.69
CA MET A 1 -25.34 75.93 13.68
C MET A 1 -24.45 74.78 14.09
N TYR A 2 -24.81 73.54 13.66
CA TYR A 2 -24.05 72.32 14.02
C TYR A 2 -23.24 71.86 12.83
N CYS A 3 -21.91 71.93 13.02
CA CYS A 3 -20.94 71.45 12.02
C CYS A 3 -20.82 69.91 12.14
N ARG A 4 -21.18 69.17 11.09
CA ARG A 4 -20.98 67.73 11.02
C ARG A 4 -19.59 67.46 10.47
N ILE A 5 -18.73 66.86 11.28
CA ILE A 5 -17.42 66.32 10.87
C ILE A 5 -17.66 64.93 10.25
N CYS A 6 -17.29 64.81 8.99
CA CYS A 6 -17.33 63.53 8.26
C CYS A 6 -15.99 62.83 8.49
N PRO A 7 -15.94 61.56 8.92
CA PRO A 7 -14.68 60.87 9.01
C PRO A 7 -14.26 60.34 7.63
N LEU A 8 -13.10 60.76 7.21
CA LEU A 8 -12.42 60.26 6.00
C LEU A 8 -11.87 58.86 6.31
N ALA A 9 -12.46 57.82 5.73
CA ALA A 9 -11.95 56.44 5.81
C ALA A 9 -10.74 56.32 4.85
N VAL A 10 -9.56 56.21 5.39
CA VAL A 10 -8.33 55.91 4.63
C VAL A 10 -8.33 54.40 4.38
N MET A 11 -8.66 53.97 3.15
CA MET A 11 -8.39 52.60 2.69
C MET A 11 -6.88 52.46 2.43
N LEU A 12 -6.21 51.75 3.32
CA LEU A 12 -4.86 51.24 3.07
C LEU A 12 -4.98 50.07 2.10
N ALA A 13 -4.67 50.30 0.83
CA ALA A 13 -4.47 49.20 -0.14
C ALA A 13 -3.14 48.51 0.19
N PHE A 14 -3.20 47.35 0.77
CA PHE A 14 -2.06 46.43 0.81
C PHE A 14 -1.80 45.96 -0.62
N ALA A 15 -0.89 46.60 -1.33
CA ALA A 15 -0.29 46.01 -2.52
C ALA A 15 0.61 44.88 -2.07
N GLY A 16 0.05 43.67 -2.02
CA GLY A 16 0.83 42.45 -1.90
C GLY A 16 1.73 42.36 -3.14
N THR A 17 3.03 42.57 -2.97
CA THR A 17 4.02 42.24 -3.99
C THR A 17 3.96 40.75 -4.18
N ALA A 18 3.26 40.29 -5.22
CA ALA A 18 3.40 38.92 -5.72
C ALA A 18 4.87 38.81 -6.16
N PHE A 19 5.71 38.22 -5.34
CA PHE A 19 7.01 37.77 -5.78
C PHE A 19 6.77 36.74 -6.88
N CYS A 20 6.89 37.15 -8.12
CA CYS A 20 6.95 36.24 -9.26
C CYS A 20 8.25 35.45 -9.08
N GLN A 21 8.15 34.22 -8.59
CA GLN A 21 9.29 33.30 -8.52
C GLN A 21 9.82 33.18 -9.96
N ASP A 22 11.13 33.32 -10.17
CA ASP A 22 11.71 33.04 -11.48
C ASP A 22 11.40 31.57 -11.80
N ILE A 23 10.80 31.33 -12.96
CA ILE A 23 10.37 30.00 -13.38
C ILE A 23 11.55 29.02 -13.46
N THR A 24 12.77 29.53 -13.68
CA THR A 24 14.01 28.73 -13.71
C THR A 24 14.43 28.23 -12.33
N ASP A 25 13.95 28.89 -11.25
CA ASP A 25 14.22 28.51 -9.86
C ASP A 25 13.09 27.69 -9.23
N LEU A 26 12.07 27.31 -9.99
CA LEU A 26 10.96 26.53 -9.50
C LEU A 26 11.45 25.13 -9.06
N LYS A 27 11.39 24.87 -7.76
CA LYS A 27 11.74 23.54 -7.22
C LYS A 27 10.71 22.50 -7.64
N LEU A 28 11.17 21.29 -8.01
CA LEU A 28 10.31 20.20 -8.44
C LEU A 28 9.16 19.91 -7.46
N LYS A 29 9.41 19.96 -6.14
CA LYS A 29 8.36 19.79 -5.11
C LYS A 29 7.23 20.83 -5.15
N ASN A 30 7.44 21.96 -5.82
CA ASN A 30 6.46 23.03 -5.98
C ASN A 30 5.78 23.01 -7.36
N PHE A 31 6.22 22.10 -8.23
CA PHE A 31 5.62 21.91 -9.55
C PHE A 31 4.25 21.25 -9.38
N ARG A 32 3.19 21.98 -9.74
CA ARG A 32 1.79 21.55 -9.63
C ARG A 32 1.09 21.82 -10.96
N PRO A 33 1.42 21.02 -12.00
CA PRO A 33 0.85 21.22 -13.32
C PRO A 33 -0.65 20.96 -13.33
N VAL A 34 -1.33 21.63 -14.23
CA VAL A 34 -2.73 21.42 -14.57
C VAL A 34 -2.77 21.00 -16.04
N SER A 35 -3.60 20.00 -16.37
CA SER A 35 -3.72 19.55 -17.75
C SER A 35 -4.16 20.70 -18.66
N ILE A 36 -3.43 20.89 -19.76
CA ILE A 36 -3.82 21.82 -20.83
C ILE A 36 -4.78 21.19 -21.83
N TYR A 37 -4.95 19.86 -21.77
CA TYR A 37 -5.82 19.15 -22.66
C TYR A 37 -7.27 19.21 -22.16
N ASN A 38 -8.18 19.57 -23.05
CA ASN A 38 -9.62 19.54 -22.79
C ASN A 38 -10.20 18.19 -23.17
N THR A 39 -9.75 17.15 -22.48
CA THR A 39 -10.24 15.79 -22.65
C THR A 39 -11.45 15.53 -21.74
N PRO A 40 -12.39 14.65 -22.13
CA PRO A 40 -13.45 14.21 -21.22
C PRO A 40 -12.86 13.66 -19.92
N GLN A 41 -13.49 14.02 -18.79
CA GLN A 41 -13.14 13.50 -17.48
C GLN A 41 -14.37 12.81 -16.88
N THR A 42 -14.14 11.59 -16.37
CA THR A 42 -15.20 10.74 -15.82
C THR A 42 -15.31 10.98 -14.31
N SER A 43 -16.49 11.25 -13.79
CA SER A 43 -16.72 11.22 -12.35
C SER A 43 -16.89 9.78 -11.88
N VAL A 44 -16.05 9.35 -10.94
CA VAL A 44 -16.16 8.03 -10.32
C VAL A 44 -16.41 8.21 -8.83
N ASP A 45 -17.67 8.10 -8.43
CA ASP A 45 -18.07 8.31 -7.03
C ASP A 45 -17.86 7.07 -6.17
N LYS A 46 -17.95 5.88 -6.75
CA LYS A 46 -17.78 4.59 -6.08
C LYS A 46 -17.31 3.52 -7.05
N ALA A 47 -16.73 2.45 -6.53
CA ALA A 47 -16.32 1.29 -7.33
C ALA A 47 -17.53 0.67 -8.06
N LYS A 48 -17.29 0.24 -9.30
CA LYS A 48 -18.28 -0.41 -10.17
C LYS A 48 -18.81 -1.74 -9.61
N TYR A 49 -18.00 -2.44 -8.83
CA TYR A 49 -18.31 -3.69 -8.16
C TYR A 49 -17.90 -3.61 -6.69
N PRO A 50 -18.48 -4.45 -5.78
CA PRO A 50 -18.06 -4.51 -4.39
C PRO A 50 -16.56 -4.83 -4.27
N VAL A 51 -15.89 -4.13 -3.35
CA VAL A 51 -14.43 -4.20 -3.17
C VAL A 51 -14.09 -4.75 -1.80
N ILE A 52 -13.07 -5.61 -1.74
CA ILE A 52 -12.34 -5.94 -0.52
C ILE A 52 -11.00 -5.20 -0.60
N ASP A 53 -10.81 -4.22 0.27
CA ASP A 53 -9.52 -3.53 0.42
C ASP A 53 -8.57 -4.45 1.21
N PHE A 54 -7.66 -5.11 0.49
CA PHE A 54 -6.78 -6.15 1.05
C PHE A 54 -5.57 -5.58 1.78
N HIS A 55 -5.35 -4.26 1.72
CA HIS A 55 -4.22 -3.61 2.32
C HIS A 55 -4.61 -2.29 2.98
N SER A 56 -4.87 -2.35 4.26
CA SER A 56 -5.13 -1.18 5.08
C SER A 56 -4.48 -1.35 6.45
N HIS A 57 -4.39 -0.25 7.21
CA HIS A 57 -3.80 -0.25 8.55
C HIS A 57 -4.75 0.33 9.59
N ASP A 58 -4.34 0.31 10.87
CA ASP A 58 -5.08 0.93 11.97
C ASP A 58 -4.94 2.46 11.94
N TYR A 59 -5.50 3.11 10.93
CA TYR A 59 -5.50 4.58 10.79
C TYR A 59 -6.38 5.30 11.82
N PRO A 60 -7.63 4.85 12.08
CA PRO A 60 -8.51 5.51 13.04
C PRO A 60 -7.92 5.53 14.44
N LYS A 61 -8.04 6.67 15.13
CA LYS A 61 -7.57 6.84 16.52
C LYS A 61 -8.70 6.72 17.56
N SER A 62 -9.94 6.74 17.10
CA SER A 62 -11.13 6.66 17.94
C SER A 62 -12.23 5.82 17.26
N ASP A 63 -13.20 5.42 18.05
CA ASP A 63 -14.39 4.71 17.57
C ASP A 63 -15.19 5.55 16.58
N ALA A 64 -15.30 6.87 16.82
CA ALA A 64 -15.97 7.77 15.91
C ALA A 64 -15.29 7.85 14.53
N GLU A 65 -13.95 7.74 14.48
CA GLU A 65 -13.22 7.68 13.22
C GLU A 65 -13.40 6.33 12.50
N VAL A 66 -13.57 5.23 13.26
CA VAL A 66 -13.95 3.94 12.64
C VAL A 66 -15.36 4.01 12.05
N ASP A 67 -16.32 4.63 12.78
CA ASP A 67 -17.68 4.85 12.26
C ASP A 67 -17.68 5.72 11.00
N ALA A 68 -16.84 6.76 10.96
CA ALA A 68 -16.66 7.60 9.78
C ALA A 68 -16.07 6.80 8.61
N TRP A 69 -15.11 5.92 8.86
CA TRP A 69 -14.55 5.04 7.83
C TRP A 69 -15.59 4.06 7.29
N ILE A 70 -16.42 3.45 8.16
CA ILE A 70 -17.53 2.59 7.71
C ILE A 70 -18.46 3.34 6.76
N LYS A 71 -18.82 4.59 7.10
CA LYS A 71 -19.62 5.43 6.23
C LYS A 71 -18.95 5.65 4.85
N THR A 72 -17.66 6.00 4.85
CA THR A 72 -16.88 6.11 3.62
C THR A 72 -16.89 4.81 2.81
N MET A 73 -16.70 3.66 3.47
CA MET A 73 -16.75 2.35 2.83
C MET A 73 -18.11 2.10 2.15
N ASP A 74 -19.21 2.46 2.82
CA ASP A 74 -20.57 2.31 2.27
C ASP A 74 -20.79 3.22 1.04
N GLU A 75 -20.34 4.46 1.12
CA GLU A 75 -20.45 5.44 0.05
C GLU A 75 -19.59 5.09 -1.17
N THR A 76 -18.45 4.41 -0.96
CA THR A 76 -17.48 4.08 -2.02
C THR A 76 -17.56 2.62 -2.51
N ASN A 77 -18.50 1.81 -1.99
CA ASN A 77 -18.69 0.39 -2.33
C ASN A 77 -17.54 -0.53 -1.85
N ILE A 78 -16.91 -0.17 -0.72
CA ILE A 78 -15.96 -1.06 -0.04
C ILE A 78 -16.74 -1.99 0.91
N ALA A 79 -16.78 -3.26 0.58
CA ALA A 79 -17.51 -4.27 1.37
C ALA A 79 -16.76 -4.66 2.65
N LYS A 80 -15.44 -4.78 2.56
CA LYS A 80 -14.55 -5.19 3.66
C LYS A 80 -13.18 -4.53 3.51
N SER A 81 -12.46 -4.35 4.62
CA SER A 81 -11.05 -3.97 4.66
C SER A 81 -10.25 -4.94 5.54
N ILE A 82 -9.06 -5.32 5.08
CA ILE A 82 -8.10 -6.13 5.82
C ILE A 82 -7.16 -5.17 6.56
N ILE A 83 -7.11 -5.31 7.88
CA ILE A 83 -6.27 -4.48 8.74
C ILE A 83 -4.96 -5.21 9.03
N LEU A 84 -3.90 -4.84 8.32
CA LEU A 84 -2.56 -5.38 8.49
C LEU A 84 -1.90 -4.67 9.68
N THR A 85 -1.85 -5.34 10.84
CA THR A 85 -1.42 -4.68 12.08
C THR A 85 0.04 -4.88 12.42
N TYR A 86 0.69 -5.88 11.79
CA TYR A 86 2.05 -6.34 12.16
C TYR A 86 2.29 -6.42 13.68
N SER A 87 1.23 -6.65 14.46
CA SER A 87 1.26 -6.59 15.93
C SER A 87 0.97 -7.95 16.54
N THR A 88 1.53 -8.18 17.73
CA THR A 88 1.31 -9.37 18.58
C THR A 88 0.95 -8.95 19.99
N GLY A 89 0.73 -9.91 20.88
CA GLY A 89 0.47 -9.67 22.30
C GLY A 89 -0.77 -8.83 22.58
N VAL A 90 -0.71 -8.09 23.67
CA VAL A 90 -1.80 -7.22 24.14
C VAL A 90 -2.19 -6.15 23.09
N ARG A 91 -1.23 -5.69 22.28
CA ARG A 91 -1.53 -4.73 21.23
C ARG A 91 -2.45 -5.34 20.16
N PHE A 92 -2.17 -6.56 19.73
CA PHE A 92 -3.03 -7.27 18.79
C PHE A 92 -4.42 -7.49 19.37
N ASP A 93 -4.51 -7.93 20.64
CA ASP A 93 -5.79 -8.17 21.32
C ASP A 93 -6.65 -6.89 21.37
N SER A 94 -6.04 -5.74 21.62
CA SER A 94 -6.72 -4.44 21.63
C SER A 94 -7.25 -4.06 20.24
N LEU A 95 -6.51 -4.37 19.18
CA LEU A 95 -6.94 -4.11 17.80
C LEU A 95 -8.09 -5.03 17.37
N VAL A 96 -8.04 -6.31 17.74
CA VAL A 96 -9.18 -7.21 17.54
C VAL A 96 -10.42 -6.71 18.25
N ALA A 97 -10.30 -6.29 19.53
CA ALA A 97 -11.42 -5.74 20.29
C ALA A 97 -12.01 -4.48 19.63
N LYS A 98 -11.15 -3.58 19.12
CA LYS A 98 -11.58 -2.34 18.44
C LYS A 98 -12.44 -2.62 17.22
N TYR A 99 -12.03 -3.57 16.36
CA TYR A 99 -12.72 -3.83 15.09
C TYR A 99 -13.82 -4.90 15.17
N SER A 100 -13.85 -5.72 16.23
CA SER A 100 -14.79 -6.85 16.38
C SER A 100 -16.28 -6.46 16.41
N ARG A 101 -16.60 -5.22 16.83
CA ARG A 101 -17.98 -4.72 16.83
C ARG A 101 -18.53 -4.43 15.43
N TYR A 102 -17.66 -4.33 14.42
CA TYR A 102 -18.05 -4.10 13.03
C TYR A 102 -18.00 -5.42 12.25
N LYS A 103 -18.82 -6.37 12.63
CA LYS A 103 -18.86 -7.72 12.06
C LYS A 103 -18.86 -7.68 10.52
N ASN A 104 -18.02 -8.52 9.92
CA ASN A 104 -17.89 -8.70 8.48
C ASN A 104 -17.34 -7.48 7.69
N ARG A 105 -16.98 -6.38 8.36
CA ARG A 105 -16.40 -5.20 7.69
C ARG A 105 -14.87 -5.19 7.77
N PHE A 106 -14.30 -5.82 8.78
CA PHE A 106 -12.86 -5.88 8.99
C PHE A 106 -12.41 -7.30 9.33
N ASP A 107 -11.28 -7.69 8.74
CA ASP A 107 -10.48 -8.81 9.22
C ASP A 107 -9.16 -8.24 9.75
N VAL A 108 -8.73 -8.67 10.93
CA VAL A 108 -7.54 -8.16 11.60
C VAL A 108 -6.42 -9.20 11.49
N TRP A 109 -5.30 -8.81 10.89
CA TRP A 109 -4.14 -9.66 10.69
C TRP A 109 -3.05 -9.31 11.70
N CYS A 110 -2.36 -10.33 12.25
CA CYS A 110 -1.30 -10.16 13.23
C CYS A 110 0.09 -9.99 12.57
N GLY A 111 1.12 -9.86 13.41
CA GLY A 111 2.53 -9.96 13.01
C GLY A 111 3.15 -11.26 13.51
N PHE A 112 4.47 -11.39 13.35
CA PHE A 112 5.28 -12.35 14.09
C PHE A 112 5.92 -11.71 15.31
N ASP A 113 6.10 -12.48 16.38
CA ASP A 113 6.79 -12.01 17.58
C ASP A 113 8.28 -12.31 17.50
N TYR A 114 9.08 -11.27 17.33
CA TYR A 114 10.54 -11.36 17.30
C TYR A 114 11.21 -11.13 18.66
N THR A 115 10.43 -11.01 19.72
CA THR A 115 10.98 -10.79 21.07
C THR A 115 11.84 -11.96 21.50
N GLY A 116 13.14 -11.67 21.73
CA GLY A 116 14.12 -12.70 22.10
C GLY A 116 14.61 -13.55 20.94
N GLN A 117 14.59 -13.06 19.71
CA GLN A 117 15.05 -13.78 18.50
C GLN A 117 16.52 -14.25 18.59
N ASP A 118 17.33 -13.63 19.43
CA ASP A 118 18.71 -13.98 19.72
C ASP A 118 18.87 -15.15 20.72
N LYS A 119 17.75 -15.62 21.31
CA LYS A 119 17.76 -16.64 22.35
C LYS A 119 17.33 -18.00 21.83
N GLN A 120 17.89 -19.02 22.44
CA GLN A 120 17.44 -20.41 22.19
C GLN A 120 15.95 -20.56 22.52
N GLY A 121 15.19 -21.19 21.60
CA GLY A 121 13.75 -21.43 21.78
C GLY A 121 12.84 -20.31 21.26
N TRP A 122 13.40 -19.22 20.73
CA TRP A 122 12.58 -18.14 20.16
C TRP A 122 11.57 -18.62 19.12
N VAL A 123 11.97 -19.48 18.19
CA VAL A 123 11.08 -19.97 17.13
C VAL A 123 9.82 -20.65 17.71
N ALA A 124 10.01 -21.48 18.76
CA ALA A 124 8.89 -22.14 19.43
C ALA A 124 7.97 -21.12 20.13
N HIS A 125 8.54 -20.08 20.74
CA HIS A 125 7.77 -18.99 21.35
C HIS A 125 6.98 -18.22 20.28
N ALA A 126 7.61 -17.85 19.19
CA ALA A 126 6.95 -17.12 18.10
C ALA A 126 5.82 -17.93 17.43
N VAL A 127 6.00 -19.24 17.27
CA VAL A 127 4.93 -20.15 16.80
C VAL A 127 3.77 -20.20 17.79
N ALA A 128 4.04 -20.32 19.09
CA ALA A 128 3.00 -20.34 20.11
C ALA A 128 2.22 -18.99 20.16
N GLU A 129 2.91 -17.87 19.96
CA GLU A 129 2.25 -16.56 19.87
C GLU A 129 1.39 -16.42 18.62
N LEU A 130 1.83 -16.95 17.48
CA LEU A 130 1.03 -17.00 16.25
C LEU A 130 -0.26 -17.81 16.45
N GLU A 131 -0.16 -18.99 17.09
CA GLU A 131 -1.32 -19.82 17.45
C GLU A 131 -2.27 -19.07 18.40
N ARG A 132 -1.72 -18.34 19.37
CA ARG A 132 -2.49 -17.49 20.27
C ARG A 132 -3.22 -16.38 19.52
N CYS A 133 -2.54 -15.68 18.59
CA CYS A 133 -3.16 -14.65 17.77
C CYS A 133 -4.29 -15.22 16.90
N HIS A 134 -4.07 -16.39 16.30
CA HIS A 134 -5.11 -17.10 15.54
C HIS A 134 -6.33 -17.42 16.42
N ALA A 135 -6.12 -17.98 17.62
CA ALA A 135 -7.21 -18.26 18.57
C ALA A 135 -7.95 -16.99 19.03
N LYS A 136 -7.30 -15.83 18.99
CA LYS A 136 -7.91 -14.51 19.26
C LYS A 136 -8.63 -13.90 18.05
N GLY A 137 -8.55 -14.53 16.88
CA GLY A 137 -9.28 -14.12 15.68
C GLY A 137 -8.43 -13.55 14.56
N ALA A 138 -7.09 -13.67 14.63
CA ALA A 138 -6.24 -13.31 13.49
C ALA A 138 -6.62 -14.16 12.25
N LYS A 139 -6.76 -13.51 11.09
CA LYS A 139 -7.13 -14.14 9.82
C LYS A 139 -5.96 -14.28 8.86
N GLY A 140 -4.80 -13.73 9.21
CA GLY A 140 -3.58 -13.76 8.44
C GLY A 140 -2.46 -13.05 9.17
N VAL A 141 -1.31 -12.97 8.54
CA VAL A 141 -0.10 -12.28 9.04
C VAL A 141 0.27 -11.16 8.09
N GLY A 142 0.49 -9.96 8.61
CA GLY A 142 0.96 -8.81 7.80
C GLY A 142 0.61 -7.46 8.43
N GLU A 143 1.15 -6.44 7.85
CA GLU A 143 2.14 -6.38 6.80
C GLU A 143 3.52 -6.70 7.39
N LEU A 144 4.15 -7.77 6.96
CA LEU A 144 5.57 -7.96 7.27
C LEU A 144 6.38 -7.08 6.34
N GLY A 145 7.32 -6.29 6.87
CA GLY A 145 8.11 -5.38 6.05
C GLY A 145 9.56 -5.81 6.00
N ASP A 146 10.03 -6.31 4.86
CA ASP A 146 11.44 -6.54 4.54
C ASP A 146 11.92 -5.54 3.50
N LYS A 147 12.26 -4.35 3.97
CA LYS A 147 12.75 -3.25 3.12
C LYS A 147 14.26 -3.31 2.89
N GLY A 148 14.92 -4.37 3.33
CA GLY A 148 16.38 -4.54 3.23
C GLY A 148 17.17 -3.66 4.19
N LEU A 149 16.53 -3.05 5.18
CA LEU A 149 17.15 -2.11 6.12
C LEU A 149 17.74 -2.82 7.36
N GLY A 150 17.79 -4.14 7.34
CA GLY A 150 18.31 -4.95 8.44
C GLY A 150 17.28 -5.34 9.48
N GLU A 151 15.99 -5.17 9.17
CA GLU A 151 14.91 -5.60 10.05
C GLU A 151 13.67 -6.06 9.28
N LEU A 152 12.95 -7.04 9.84
CA LEU A 152 11.59 -7.39 9.47
C LEU A 152 10.61 -6.62 10.37
N TYR A 153 9.67 -5.92 9.76
CA TYR A 153 8.73 -5.09 10.50
C TYR A 153 7.79 -5.93 11.36
N SER A 154 7.70 -5.62 12.65
CA SER A 154 6.72 -6.16 13.58
C SER A 154 6.64 -5.31 14.85
N LYS A 155 5.62 -5.52 15.68
CA LYS A 155 5.44 -4.88 17.00
C LYS A 155 5.06 -5.93 18.03
N PRO A 156 5.63 -5.87 19.24
CA PRO A 156 6.40 -4.75 19.81
C PRO A 156 7.85 -4.64 19.30
N THR A 157 8.44 -5.72 18.77
CA THR A 157 9.86 -5.77 18.42
C THR A 157 10.01 -6.23 16.97
N PRO A 158 10.78 -5.52 16.12
CA PRO A 158 11.10 -6.00 14.79
C PRO A 158 12.12 -7.15 14.83
N GLY A 159 12.16 -7.94 13.75
CA GLY A 159 13.17 -8.99 13.57
C GLY A 159 14.47 -8.42 12.98
N TYR A 160 15.52 -8.35 13.78
CA TYR A 160 16.80 -7.79 13.35
C TYR A 160 17.66 -8.80 12.61
N GLY A 161 18.23 -8.40 11.47
CA GLY A 161 19.11 -9.24 10.65
C GLY A 161 18.42 -10.44 10.00
N LEU A 162 17.11 -10.50 10.02
CA LEU A 162 16.31 -11.55 9.39
C LEU A 162 15.73 -11.05 8.05
N HIS A 163 15.62 -11.97 7.11
CA HIS A 163 14.86 -11.82 5.87
C HIS A 163 13.76 -12.88 5.81
N ILE A 164 12.79 -12.70 4.95
CA ILE A 164 11.64 -13.62 4.89
C ILE A 164 12.03 -15.06 4.52
N ASP A 165 13.13 -15.25 3.81
CA ASP A 165 13.68 -16.56 3.42
C ASP A 165 14.70 -17.14 4.43
N ASP A 166 14.93 -16.47 5.56
CA ASP A 166 15.79 -17.01 6.62
C ASP A 166 15.25 -18.36 7.10
N PRO A 167 16.11 -19.38 7.29
CA PRO A 167 15.68 -20.70 7.77
C PRO A 167 14.87 -20.68 9.07
N GLN A 168 15.09 -19.68 9.94
CA GLN A 168 14.33 -19.52 11.19
C GLN A 168 12.88 -19.09 10.94
N MET A 169 12.56 -18.49 9.79
CA MET A 169 11.21 -18.12 9.41
C MET A 169 10.36 -19.30 8.95
N LYS A 170 11.00 -20.38 8.48
CA LYS A 170 10.31 -21.54 7.92
C LYS A 170 9.24 -22.15 8.85
N PRO A 171 9.49 -22.42 10.14
CA PRO A 171 8.46 -22.96 11.03
C PRO A 171 7.24 -22.03 11.21
N LEU A 172 7.46 -20.69 11.19
CA LEU A 172 6.38 -19.70 11.25
C LEU A 172 5.54 -19.73 9.97
N LEU A 173 6.19 -19.79 8.81
CA LEU A 173 5.52 -19.85 7.51
C LEU A 173 4.74 -21.18 7.34
N GLU A 174 5.32 -22.30 7.78
CA GLU A 174 4.64 -23.60 7.79
C GLU A 174 3.42 -23.56 8.74
N LYS A 175 3.53 -22.95 9.91
CA LYS A 175 2.41 -22.77 10.83
C LYS A 175 1.30 -21.88 10.24
N CYS A 176 1.66 -20.83 9.48
CA CYS A 176 0.67 -20.06 8.73
C CYS A 176 -0.15 -20.93 7.78
N ALA A 177 0.50 -21.85 7.06
CA ALA A 177 -0.20 -22.79 6.18
C ALA A 177 -1.11 -23.77 6.95
N GLU A 178 -0.66 -24.29 8.11
CA GLU A 178 -1.47 -25.18 8.97
C GLU A 178 -2.73 -24.47 9.52
N LEU A 179 -2.61 -23.18 9.82
CA LEU A 179 -3.70 -22.36 10.37
C LEU A 179 -4.54 -21.68 9.28
N HIS A 180 -4.27 -21.93 8.01
CA HIS A 180 -4.91 -21.23 6.88
C HIS A 180 -4.80 -19.70 6.98
N MET A 181 -3.65 -19.22 7.41
CA MET A 181 -3.35 -17.79 7.56
C MET A 181 -2.43 -17.32 6.41
N PRO A 182 -2.93 -16.58 5.43
CA PRO A 182 -2.09 -15.98 4.39
C PRO A 182 -1.08 -15.01 4.98
N VAL A 183 0.04 -14.82 4.27
CA VAL A 183 1.13 -13.94 4.69
C VAL A 183 1.26 -12.77 3.70
N SER A 184 0.97 -11.56 4.18
CA SER A 184 1.16 -10.31 3.42
C SER A 184 2.52 -9.71 3.77
N ILE A 185 3.33 -9.46 2.74
CA ILE A 185 4.72 -9.02 2.92
C ILE A 185 5.12 -7.92 1.93
N HIS A 186 5.63 -6.84 2.48
CA HIS A 186 6.30 -5.77 1.77
C HIS A 186 7.79 -6.11 1.63
N VAL A 187 8.22 -6.45 0.42
CA VAL A 187 9.64 -6.62 0.11
C VAL A 187 10.14 -5.44 -0.71
N ALA A 188 11.35 -4.97 -0.41
CA ALA A 188 12.00 -3.87 -1.10
C ALA A 188 11.25 -2.52 -0.98
N GLU A 189 11.72 -1.55 -1.76
CA GLU A 189 11.06 -0.30 -2.13
C GLU A 189 11.09 -0.19 -3.65
N ASP A 190 10.37 0.77 -4.23
CA ASP A 190 10.43 0.99 -5.67
C ASP A 190 11.84 1.23 -6.18
N ALA A 191 12.12 0.83 -7.43
CA ALA A 191 13.44 0.90 -8.04
C ALA A 191 14.10 2.30 -7.95
N TRP A 192 13.31 3.36 -8.02
CA TRP A 192 13.80 4.75 -7.87
C TRP A 192 14.50 5.03 -6.54
N MET A 193 14.13 4.31 -5.47
CA MET A 193 14.70 4.49 -4.12
C MET A 193 16.15 4.01 -4.03
N TYR A 194 16.59 3.17 -4.98
CA TYR A 194 17.94 2.62 -5.07
C TYR A 194 18.83 3.38 -6.07
N LEU A 195 18.25 4.27 -6.87
CA LEU A 195 18.98 5.06 -7.87
C LEU A 195 19.61 6.32 -7.23
N ASN A 196 20.52 6.95 -7.96
CA ASN A 196 21.08 8.24 -7.54
C ASN A 196 19.96 9.29 -7.44
N ALA A 197 20.05 10.14 -6.41
CA ALA A 197 19.14 11.26 -6.25
C ALA A 197 19.64 12.47 -7.06
N ASP A 198 19.53 12.39 -8.39
CA ASP A 198 19.94 13.42 -9.32
C ASP A 198 18.89 13.67 -10.42
N SER A 199 19.22 14.49 -11.41
CA SER A 199 18.30 14.89 -12.49
C SER A 199 17.90 13.76 -13.45
N THR A 200 18.49 12.58 -13.35
CA THR A 200 18.18 11.41 -14.19
C THR A 200 17.22 10.43 -13.51
N ASN A 201 16.90 10.67 -12.22
CA ASN A 201 15.99 9.82 -11.46
C ASN A 201 14.53 10.26 -11.72
N ASP A 202 13.79 9.47 -12.46
CA ASP A 202 12.39 9.76 -12.83
C ASP A 202 11.47 9.85 -11.60
N GLY A 203 11.70 9.03 -10.57
CA GLY A 203 10.97 9.06 -9.30
C GLY A 203 11.61 9.95 -8.21
N LEU A 204 12.39 10.98 -8.57
CA LEU A 204 13.20 11.77 -7.62
C LEU A 204 12.39 12.34 -6.45
N MET A 205 11.16 12.83 -6.68
CA MET A 205 10.35 13.42 -5.60
C MET A 205 10.06 12.40 -4.49
N ASN A 206 9.77 11.17 -4.86
CA ASN A 206 9.46 10.10 -3.91
C ASN A 206 10.75 9.49 -3.34
N SER A 207 11.77 9.28 -4.17
CA SER A 207 13.06 8.74 -3.75
C SER A 207 13.80 9.67 -2.77
N ALA A 208 13.57 10.97 -2.81
CA ALA A 208 14.13 11.90 -1.83
C ALA A 208 13.63 11.63 -0.40
N THR A 209 12.43 11.05 -0.25
CA THR A 209 11.85 10.69 1.05
C THR A 209 12.21 9.26 1.49
N TRP A 210 12.24 8.32 0.55
CA TRP A 210 12.33 6.88 0.82
C TRP A 210 13.63 6.24 0.33
N LYS A 211 14.68 7.05 0.08
CA LYS A 211 15.96 6.56 -0.45
C LYS A 211 16.55 5.44 0.41
N VAL A 212 16.96 4.36 -0.26
CA VAL A 212 17.72 3.27 0.34
C VAL A 212 19.22 3.53 0.15
N ASP A 213 19.95 3.54 1.25
CA ASP A 213 21.40 3.79 1.23
C ASP A 213 22.17 2.47 1.14
N LEU A 214 22.49 2.06 -0.07
CA LEU A 214 23.24 0.82 -0.34
C LEU A 214 24.71 0.87 0.11
N THR A 215 25.22 2.00 0.58
CA THR A 215 26.59 2.10 1.11
C THR A 215 26.72 1.53 2.53
N LYS A 216 25.59 1.36 3.21
CA LYS A 216 25.56 0.79 4.56
C LYS A 216 25.72 -0.74 4.50
N PRO A 217 26.53 -1.33 5.41
CA PRO A 217 26.71 -2.77 5.46
C PRO A 217 25.39 -3.49 5.81
N GLY A 218 25.17 -4.65 5.16
CA GLY A 218 23.99 -5.47 5.42
C GLY A 218 22.70 -5.00 4.74
N ILE A 219 22.71 -3.89 4.00
CA ILE A 219 21.55 -3.43 3.23
C ILE A 219 21.47 -4.17 1.91
N LEU A 220 20.32 -4.78 1.63
CA LEU A 220 20.05 -5.49 0.39
C LEU A 220 19.47 -4.53 -0.67
N ASN A 221 19.81 -4.78 -1.93
CA ASN A 221 19.21 -4.08 -3.04
C ASN A 221 17.84 -4.70 -3.44
N HIS A 222 17.13 -4.04 -4.34
CA HIS A 222 15.82 -4.45 -4.82
C HIS A 222 15.79 -5.89 -5.32
N ASP A 223 16.71 -6.28 -6.20
CA ASP A 223 16.71 -7.62 -6.79
C ASP A 223 17.01 -8.71 -5.76
N GLN A 224 17.86 -8.44 -4.78
CA GLN A 224 18.14 -9.35 -3.68
C GLN A 224 16.90 -9.58 -2.80
N LEU A 225 16.12 -8.53 -2.55
CA LEU A 225 14.89 -8.62 -1.76
C LEU A 225 13.76 -9.35 -2.52
N VAL A 226 13.60 -9.10 -3.81
CA VAL A 226 12.69 -9.87 -4.65
C VAL A 226 13.10 -11.34 -4.72
N ALA A 227 14.42 -11.62 -4.76
CA ALA A 227 14.93 -12.99 -4.69
C ALA A 227 14.65 -13.66 -3.34
N SER A 228 14.73 -12.92 -2.22
CA SER A 228 14.37 -13.47 -0.90
C SER A 228 12.88 -13.83 -0.83
N LEU A 229 12.01 -13.00 -1.41
CA LEU A 229 10.59 -13.35 -1.58
C LEU A 229 10.42 -14.62 -2.42
N GLU A 230 11.09 -14.72 -3.59
CA GLU A 230 11.03 -15.91 -4.44
C GLU A 230 11.45 -17.17 -3.67
N ASN A 231 12.54 -17.09 -2.89
CA ASN A 231 13.02 -18.20 -2.06
C ASN A 231 11.98 -18.60 -1.00
N ALA A 232 11.39 -17.64 -0.29
CA ALA A 232 10.38 -17.91 0.73
C ALA A 232 9.15 -18.62 0.12
N VAL A 233 8.63 -18.09 -0.99
CA VAL A 233 7.47 -18.65 -1.71
C VAL A 233 7.75 -20.07 -2.22
N LYS A 234 8.91 -20.28 -2.85
CA LYS A 234 9.37 -21.58 -3.36
C LYS A 234 9.50 -22.63 -2.26
N ASN A 235 10.08 -22.23 -1.12
CA ASN A 235 10.40 -23.16 -0.03
C ASN A 235 9.20 -23.45 0.88
N ASN A 236 8.09 -22.70 0.74
CA ASN A 236 6.87 -22.85 1.52
C ASN A 236 5.64 -22.94 0.59
N PRO A 237 5.52 -23.99 -0.24
CA PRO A 237 4.51 -24.07 -1.30
C PRO A 237 3.06 -24.22 -0.78
N LYS A 238 2.87 -24.50 0.51
CA LYS A 238 1.56 -24.58 1.16
C LYS A 238 1.12 -23.27 1.79
N THR A 239 2.02 -22.31 1.93
CA THR A 239 1.73 -20.98 2.48
C THR A 239 1.32 -20.05 1.35
N THR A 240 0.18 -19.39 1.49
CA THR A 240 -0.27 -18.35 0.54
C THR A 240 0.41 -17.03 0.87
N PHE A 241 1.11 -16.47 -0.11
CA PHE A 241 1.80 -15.19 0.01
C PHE A 241 1.09 -14.10 -0.78
N ILE A 242 1.01 -12.91 -0.21
CA ILE A 242 0.59 -11.69 -0.88
C ILE A 242 1.77 -10.71 -0.85
N ALA A 243 2.41 -10.51 -1.99
CA ALA A 243 3.45 -9.50 -2.12
C ALA A 243 2.80 -8.11 -2.19
N CYS A 244 3.05 -7.28 -1.19
CA CYS A 244 2.52 -5.92 -1.16
C CYS A 244 3.07 -5.09 -2.32
N HIS A 245 2.26 -4.15 -2.84
CA HIS A 245 2.71 -3.11 -3.76
C HIS A 245 3.31 -3.67 -5.08
N PHE A 246 2.69 -4.69 -5.69
CA PHE A 246 3.26 -5.40 -6.85
C PHE A 246 4.68 -5.97 -6.58
N ALA A 247 5.01 -6.35 -5.34
CA ALA A 247 6.37 -6.69 -4.91
C ALA A 247 7.38 -5.57 -5.22
N ASN A 248 6.94 -4.31 -5.26
CA ASN A 248 7.71 -3.13 -5.67
C ASN A 248 8.38 -3.26 -7.07
N CYS A 249 7.74 -4.01 -7.96
CA CYS A 249 8.19 -4.25 -9.34
C CYS A 249 7.48 -3.38 -10.39
N CYS A 250 6.91 -2.21 -10.03
CA CYS A 250 6.14 -1.37 -10.94
C CYS A 250 6.94 -0.94 -12.18
N SER A 251 8.23 -0.68 -12.02
CA SER A 251 9.15 -0.38 -13.13
C SER A 251 9.45 -1.58 -14.03
N ASN A 252 9.20 -2.81 -13.57
CA ASN A 252 9.45 -4.06 -14.31
C ASN A 252 8.42 -5.14 -13.91
N LEU A 253 7.14 -4.93 -14.23
CA LEU A 253 6.05 -5.89 -13.95
C LEU A 253 6.32 -7.29 -14.55
N GLY A 254 7.15 -7.38 -15.60
CA GLY A 254 7.57 -8.67 -16.15
C GLY A 254 8.37 -9.53 -15.16
N ALA A 255 9.06 -8.93 -14.19
CA ALA A 255 9.74 -9.68 -13.11
C ALA A 255 8.70 -10.37 -12.21
N LEU A 256 7.68 -9.63 -11.74
CA LEU A 256 6.59 -10.20 -10.96
C LEU A 256 5.80 -11.25 -11.76
N GLY A 257 5.55 -11.00 -13.05
CA GLY A 257 4.88 -11.96 -13.93
C GLY A 257 5.59 -13.31 -14.02
N ARG A 258 6.92 -13.33 -14.06
CA ARG A 258 7.70 -14.58 -14.02
C ARG A 258 7.53 -15.34 -12.69
N LEU A 259 7.35 -14.63 -11.58
CA LEU A 259 7.06 -15.26 -10.29
C LEU A 259 5.65 -15.87 -10.28
N PHE A 260 4.66 -15.18 -10.81
CA PHE A 260 3.29 -15.72 -10.94
C PHE A 260 3.21 -16.95 -11.84
N ASP A 261 3.98 -16.97 -12.93
CA ASP A 261 4.04 -18.12 -13.85
C ASP A 261 4.65 -19.37 -13.17
N LYS A 262 5.53 -19.19 -12.17
CA LYS A 262 6.22 -20.27 -11.45
C LYS A 262 5.50 -20.75 -10.19
N TYR A 263 4.88 -19.82 -9.44
CA TYR A 263 4.45 -20.08 -8.07
C TYR A 263 2.95 -19.84 -7.89
N PRO A 264 2.14 -20.90 -7.83
CA PRO A 264 0.68 -20.79 -7.68
C PRO A 264 0.24 -20.20 -6.33
N ASN A 265 1.08 -20.28 -5.32
CA ASN A 265 0.84 -19.75 -3.98
C ASN A 265 1.24 -18.28 -3.77
N LEU A 266 1.59 -17.57 -4.85
CA LEU A 266 1.92 -16.14 -4.81
C LEU A 266 0.81 -15.31 -5.45
N TYR A 267 0.37 -14.31 -4.71
CA TYR A 267 -0.49 -13.20 -5.13
C TYR A 267 0.27 -11.88 -4.92
N ALA A 268 -0.28 -10.78 -5.40
CA ALA A 268 0.19 -9.45 -5.04
C ALA A 268 -0.98 -8.48 -4.87
N ASP A 269 -0.84 -7.53 -3.94
CA ASP A 269 -1.73 -6.38 -3.92
C ASP A 269 -1.18 -5.23 -4.79
N ILE A 270 -2.07 -4.28 -5.10
CA ILE A 270 -1.77 -3.11 -5.92
C ILE A 270 -1.68 -1.82 -5.10
N ALA A 271 -1.64 -1.96 -3.77
CA ALA A 271 -1.69 -0.85 -2.84
C ALA A 271 -0.58 0.17 -3.07
N ALA A 272 -0.90 1.44 -2.85
CA ALA A 272 0.02 2.57 -2.92
C ALA A 272 0.89 2.67 -4.20
N ARG A 273 0.51 2.00 -5.30
CA ARG A 273 1.27 2.00 -6.57
C ARG A 273 0.46 2.54 -7.75
N TYR A 274 -0.62 3.20 -7.47
CA TYR A 274 -1.50 3.77 -8.49
C TYR A 274 -0.80 4.84 -9.34
N ALA A 275 0.02 5.68 -8.70
CA ALA A 275 0.76 6.74 -9.39
C ALA A 275 1.92 6.20 -10.25
N GLU A 276 2.48 5.05 -9.88
CA GLU A 276 3.59 4.40 -10.57
C GLU A 276 3.11 3.62 -11.81
N ILE A 277 1.91 3.08 -11.75
CA ILE A 277 1.36 2.27 -12.85
C ILE A 277 0.56 3.10 -13.87
N ALA A 278 -0.06 4.20 -13.44
CA ALA A 278 -0.89 5.05 -14.32
C ALA A 278 -0.13 5.78 -15.44
N PRO A 279 1.17 6.13 -15.30
CA PRO A 279 1.93 6.74 -16.41
C PRO A 279 2.19 5.81 -17.60
N VAL A 280 2.09 4.50 -17.41
CA VAL A 280 2.34 3.48 -18.46
C VAL A 280 1.11 2.59 -18.70
N PRO A 281 -0.07 3.18 -19.02
CA PRO A 281 -1.37 2.51 -18.93
C PRO A 281 -1.50 1.29 -19.83
N ARG A 282 -0.90 1.30 -21.03
CA ARG A 282 -0.96 0.16 -21.97
C ARG A 282 -0.20 -1.05 -21.43
N TYR A 283 1.00 -0.83 -20.89
CA TYR A 283 1.83 -1.88 -20.32
C TYR A 283 1.18 -2.46 -19.04
N THR A 284 0.74 -1.58 -18.14
CA THR A 284 0.07 -1.98 -16.90
C THR A 284 -1.23 -2.73 -17.17
N LYS A 285 -2.09 -2.21 -18.05
CA LYS A 285 -3.33 -2.89 -18.42
C LYS A 285 -3.06 -4.30 -18.95
N ALA A 286 -2.13 -4.45 -19.88
CA ALA A 286 -1.79 -5.76 -20.47
C ALA A 286 -1.32 -6.75 -19.38
N PHE A 287 -0.53 -6.29 -18.40
CA PHE A 287 -0.10 -7.09 -17.27
C PHE A 287 -1.27 -7.48 -16.36
N MET A 288 -2.09 -6.51 -15.93
CA MET A 288 -3.21 -6.74 -15.01
C MET A 288 -4.29 -7.63 -15.62
N GLU A 289 -4.56 -7.51 -16.93
CA GLU A 289 -5.50 -8.41 -17.63
C GLU A 289 -4.95 -9.84 -17.70
N LYS A 290 -3.65 -10.00 -17.97
CA LYS A 290 -3.00 -11.32 -18.03
C LYS A 290 -3.00 -12.03 -16.67
N TYR A 291 -2.70 -11.29 -15.62
CA TYR A 291 -2.54 -11.84 -14.26
C TYR A 291 -3.69 -11.47 -13.32
N ALA A 292 -4.88 -11.23 -13.89
CA ALA A 292 -6.06 -10.83 -13.12
C ALA A 292 -6.40 -11.77 -11.95
N ASP A 293 -6.08 -13.06 -12.06
CA ASP A 293 -6.31 -14.08 -11.03
C ASP A 293 -5.25 -14.08 -9.90
N ARG A 294 -4.26 -13.20 -9.96
CA ARG A 294 -3.14 -13.11 -9.03
C ARG A 294 -3.05 -11.78 -8.30
N LEU A 295 -3.94 -10.86 -8.63
CA LEU A 295 -3.92 -9.50 -8.08
C LEU A 295 -5.11 -9.27 -7.16
N VAL A 296 -4.89 -8.57 -6.06
CA VAL A 296 -5.93 -8.09 -5.16
C VAL A 296 -5.86 -6.57 -5.03
N TYR A 297 -7.02 -5.94 -4.89
CA TYR A 297 -7.10 -4.51 -4.60
C TYR A 297 -6.61 -4.22 -3.18
N GLY A 298 -5.89 -3.15 -3.00
CA GLY A 298 -5.45 -2.61 -1.73
C GLY A 298 -5.18 -1.12 -1.85
N THR A 299 -5.20 -0.38 -0.76
CA THR A 299 -4.98 1.07 -0.77
C THR A 299 -3.70 1.51 -0.09
N ASP A 300 -3.48 1.17 1.17
CA ASP A 300 -2.37 1.64 2.02
C ASP A 300 -2.21 3.18 2.07
N MET A 301 -3.27 3.92 1.80
CA MET A 301 -3.23 5.40 1.71
C MET A 301 -4.26 6.10 2.61
N GLY A 302 -4.78 5.42 3.64
CA GLY A 302 -5.74 5.98 4.57
C GLY A 302 -7.19 5.57 4.30
N THR A 303 -8.16 6.38 4.75
CA THR A 303 -9.58 6.00 4.80
C THR A 303 -10.51 7.01 4.15
N SER A 304 -9.98 7.99 3.40
CA SER A 304 -10.80 9.06 2.85
C SER A 304 -11.51 8.66 1.57
N GLU A 305 -12.69 9.21 1.36
CA GLU A 305 -13.50 9.01 0.16
C GLU A 305 -12.73 9.41 -1.12
N LYS A 306 -12.03 10.54 -1.10
CA LYS A 306 -11.23 11.03 -2.24
C LYS A 306 -10.12 10.03 -2.60
N MET A 307 -9.49 9.41 -1.60
CA MET A 307 -8.47 8.39 -1.82
C MET A 307 -9.05 7.17 -2.55
N TYR A 308 -10.19 6.64 -2.12
CA TYR A 308 -10.83 5.52 -2.81
C TYR A 308 -11.25 5.90 -4.24
N ARG A 309 -11.86 7.06 -4.43
CA ARG A 309 -12.32 7.53 -5.74
C ARG A 309 -11.19 7.64 -6.77
N ILE A 310 -10.00 8.17 -6.37
CA ILE A 310 -8.88 8.27 -7.31
C ILE A 310 -8.35 6.90 -7.73
N THR A 311 -8.34 5.90 -6.85
CA THR A 311 -7.92 4.54 -7.22
C THR A 311 -8.89 3.92 -8.22
N PHE A 312 -10.20 4.08 -8.03
CA PHE A 312 -11.21 3.61 -8.98
C PHE A 312 -11.14 4.36 -10.30
N HIS A 313 -10.92 5.68 -10.27
CA HIS A 313 -10.74 6.47 -11.47
C HIS A 313 -9.61 5.91 -12.34
N ILE A 314 -8.44 5.62 -11.74
CA ILE A 314 -7.31 5.03 -12.45
C ILE A 314 -7.65 3.64 -13.01
N LEU A 315 -8.34 2.79 -12.26
CA LEU A 315 -8.60 1.41 -12.68
C LEU A 315 -9.73 1.30 -13.72
N GLU A 316 -10.80 2.11 -13.59
CA GLU A 316 -12.05 1.92 -14.31
C GLU A 316 -12.21 2.80 -15.55
N THR A 317 -11.53 3.96 -15.62
CA THR A 317 -11.72 4.93 -16.70
C THR A 317 -10.68 4.80 -17.82
N ALA A 318 -10.96 5.45 -18.94
CA ALA A 318 -10.02 5.67 -20.03
C ALA A 318 -9.55 7.13 -20.10
N ASP A 319 -9.71 7.87 -19.01
CA ASP A 319 -9.36 9.29 -18.95
C ASP A 319 -7.86 9.49 -19.12
N GLU A 320 -7.48 10.56 -19.81
CA GLU A 320 -6.10 10.81 -20.18
C GLU A 320 -5.59 12.11 -19.56
N HIS A 321 -4.30 12.09 -19.18
CA HIS A 321 -3.53 13.27 -18.81
C HIS A 321 -4.17 14.09 -17.69
N PHE A 322 -4.45 13.47 -16.56
CA PHE A 322 -4.91 14.15 -15.34
C PHE A 322 -3.85 14.12 -14.24
N TYR A 323 -4.03 14.93 -13.22
CA TYR A 323 -3.10 15.03 -12.09
C TYR A 323 -3.82 14.79 -10.77
N GLU A 324 -3.11 14.19 -9.83
CA GLU A 324 -3.51 14.09 -8.43
C GLU A 324 -2.32 14.48 -7.55
N HIS A 325 -2.45 15.56 -6.81
CA HIS A 325 -1.36 16.14 -6.04
C HIS A 325 -1.49 15.99 -4.52
N ASP A 326 -2.63 15.47 -4.04
CA ASP A 326 -2.90 15.35 -2.60
C ASP A 326 -2.43 13.99 -2.07
N TYR A 327 -2.54 12.92 -2.88
CA TYR A 327 -2.18 11.56 -2.50
C TYR A 327 -0.88 11.07 -3.12
N PHE A 328 -0.47 11.65 -4.27
CA PHE A 328 0.70 11.21 -5.01
C PHE A 328 1.76 12.30 -5.10
N SER A 329 2.98 11.95 -4.72
CA SER A 329 4.13 12.87 -4.70
C SER A 329 4.91 12.85 -6.01
N TYR A 330 4.23 12.69 -7.15
CA TYR A 330 4.87 12.66 -8.47
C TYR A 330 4.48 13.87 -9.32
N HIS A 331 5.33 14.18 -10.31
CA HIS A 331 5.18 15.35 -11.19
C HIS A 331 4.60 15.01 -12.57
N TRP A 332 4.44 13.73 -12.87
CA TRP A 332 3.90 13.26 -14.15
C TRP A 332 2.37 13.19 -14.18
N PRO A 333 1.78 13.24 -15.39
CA PRO A 333 0.35 13.01 -15.54
C PRO A 333 -0.01 11.53 -15.38
N LEU A 334 -1.24 11.29 -14.98
CA LEU A 334 -1.84 9.97 -14.80
C LEU A 334 -2.82 9.68 -15.94
N TYR A 335 -3.06 8.39 -16.18
CA TYR A 335 -3.96 7.87 -17.21
C TYR A 335 -4.80 6.73 -16.64
N GLY A 336 -6.06 6.68 -17.02
CA GLY A 336 -6.95 5.58 -16.68
C GLY A 336 -6.55 4.29 -17.41
N LEU A 337 -6.66 3.15 -16.73
CA LEU A 337 -6.30 1.83 -17.26
C LEU A 337 -7.43 1.19 -18.06
N ASN A 338 -8.68 1.62 -17.84
CA ASN A 338 -9.86 1.05 -18.48
C ASN A 338 -9.86 -0.49 -18.45
N LEU A 339 -9.74 -1.05 -17.24
CA LEU A 339 -9.71 -2.49 -17.05
C LEU A 339 -11.05 -3.13 -17.40
N SER A 340 -11.02 -4.35 -17.93
CA SER A 340 -12.24 -5.09 -18.28
C SER A 340 -13.08 -5.41 -17.03
N ALA A 341 -14.38 -5.56 -17.23
CA ALA A 341 -15.31 -5.95 -16.16
C ALA A 341 -14.90 -7.27 -15.47
N GLY A 342 -14.34 -8.21 -16.25
CA GLY A 342 -13.83 -9.48 -15.73
C GLY A 342 -12.64 -9.28 -14.80
N THR A 343 -11.68 -8.48 -15.21
CA THR A 343 -10.49 -8.13 -14.43
C THR A 343 -10.86 -7.38 -13.15
N LEU A 344 -11.71 -6.36 -13.25
CA LEU A 344 -12.17 -5.60 -12.07
C LEU A 344 -12.84 -6.50 -11.04
N LYS A 345 -13.73 -7.42 -11.42
CA LYS A 345 -14.40 -8.33 -10.48
C LYS A 345 -13.40 -9.24 -9.76
N LYS A 346 -12.38 -9.74 -10.46
CA LYS A 346 -11.34 -10.58 -9.87
C LYS A 346 -10.50 -9.80 -8.86
N ILE A 347 -9.98 -8.64 -9.26
CA ILE A 347 -9.09 -7.81 -8.44
C ILE A 347 -9.83 -7.19 -7.26
N TYR A 348 -11.05 -6.71 -7.45
CA TYR A 348 -11.82 -6.02 -6.40
C TYR A 348 -12.25 -6.95 -5.26
N SER A 349 -12.70 -8.15 -5.57
CA SER A 349 -13.20 -9.04 -4.50
C SER A 349 -13.03 -10.53 -4.78
N GLY A 350 -12.99 -10.96 -6.04
CA GLY A 350 -12.97 -12.39 -6.36
C GLY A 350 -11.77 -13.12 -5.75
N ASN A 351 -10.56 -12.62 -6.01
CA ASN A 351 -9.33 -13.24 -5.49
C ASN A 351 -9.21 -13.07 -3.97
N ALA A 352 -9.55 -11.89 -3.45
CA ALA A 352 -9.55 -11.63 -2.02
C ALA A 352 -10.49 -12.60 -1.28
N SER A 353 -11.71 -12.81 -1.79
CA SER A 353 -12.67 -13.74 -1.21
C SER A 353 -12.15 -15.19 -1.22
N HIS A 354 -11.48 -15.61 -2.29
CA HIS A 354 -10.86 -16.92 -2.37
C HIS A 354 -9.76 -17.08 -1.30
N ILE A 355 -8.83 -16.13 -1.21
CA ILE A 355 -7.71 -16.17 -0.25
C ILE A 355 -8.19 -16.23 1.20
N ILE A 356 -9.23 -15.47 1.58
CA ILE A 356 -9.71 -15.42 2.98
C ILE A 356 -10.69 -16.55 3.32
N SER A 357 -11.12 -17.36 2.36
CA SER A 357 -12.02 -18.50 2.57
C SER A 357 -11.31 -19.85 2.62
N GLU A 358 -10.05 -19.91 2.20
CA GLU A 358 -9.19 -21.09 2.30
C GLU A 358 -8.66 -21.28 3.74
#